data_cd7740f49db3388460382ddf86f87e34
#
_entry.id   cd7740f49db3388460382ddf86f87e34
#
_cell.length_a   1.000
_cell.length_b   1.000
_cell.length_c   1.000
_cell.angle_alpha   90.00
_cell.angle_beta   90.00
_cell.angle_gamma   90.00
#
_symmetry.space_group_name_H-M   'P 1'
#
loop_
_entity.id
_entity.type
_entity.pdbx_description
1 polymer ?
#
loop_
_entity_poly.entity_id
_entity_poly.type
_entity_poly.pdbx_seq_one_letter_code
_entity_poly.pdbx_strand_id
1 'polypeptide(L)'
;MKRVDYSREAFECPEYDTFESPLLKSQPLVSIIIPTLNRYDYLADVLRDLERQDYKNFEVLVVDQTDPFQESFYQEWSLDLRYWYQEEKALWKARNEAIQAARSEWVLLYDDDSRIDSNWISEHLKTIDFFQADISSGVSLSVVGAEIPKHYSYFRWSDQLDTGNVLFKKSIFDDIGYFDLQFEKQRMGDGEFGMRAYLNGYKNISNPKAKRIHLKVSQGGLRQMGSWDGWRPKKLFGPRPVPSVLYFSRKYFGRRLSIFFLLHSIIPSILPYKYKGNRILTVLVFLTFPLFFPFIVFQVFYSWYLSTAKLKNQHN
;
A
#
# COMPACT_ATOMS: atom_id res chain seq x y z
N MET A 1 21.54 -12.78 9.30
CA MET A 1 20.22 -12.13 9.21
C MET A 1 19.89 -11.54 10.57
N LYS A 2 19.92 -10.23 10.73
CA LYS A 2 19.47 -9.58 11.97
C LYS A 2 17.94 -9.65 12.01
N ARG A 3 17.38 -10.46 12.91
CA ARG A 3 15.94 -10.42 13.17
C ARG A 3 15.61 -9.09 13.86
N VAL A 4 14.81 -8.26 13.24
CA VAL A 4 14.15 -7.16 13.94
C VAL A 4 13.07 -7.78 14.83
N ASP A 5 13.09 -7.46 16.12
CA ASP A 5 12.04 -7.91 17.02
C ASP A 5 10.78 -7.07 16.75
N TYR A 6 9.81 -7.69 16.07
CA TYR A 6 8.52 -7.10 15.77
C TYR A 6 7.54 -7.35 16.91
N SER A 7 7.95 -7.02 18.14
CA SER A 7 6.97 -6.98 19.22
C SER A 7 5.84 -6.03 18.80
N ARG A 8 4.60 -6.46 18.93
CA ARG A 8 3.43 -5.63 18.62
C ARG A 8 3.12 -4.64 19.74
N GLU A 9 4.06 -4.46 20.64
CA GLU A 9 3.95 -3.57 21.78
C GLU A 9 4.17 -2.11 21.35
N ALA A 10 3.49 -1.22 22.04
CA ALA A 10 3.66 0.21 21.88
C ALA A 10 5.05 0.61 22.39
N PHE A 11 5.71 1.53 21.69
CA PHE A 11 6.89 2.18 22.25
C PHE A 11 6.45 3.37 23.11
N GLU A 12 6.95 3.41 24.32
CA GLU A 12 6.93 4.61 25.13
C GLU A 12 8.10 5.49 24.72
N CYS A 13 7.82 6.63 24.11
CA CYS A 13 8.82 7.54 23.55
C CYS A 13 8.55 8.98 24.04
N PRO A 14 8.63 9.27 25.33
CA PRO A 14 8.34 10.61 25.87
C PRO A 14 9.28 11.67 25.28
N GLU A 15 10.52 11.29 24.94
CA GLU A 15 11.54 12.17 24.35
C GLU A 15 11.33 12.46 22.86
N TYR A 16 10.41 11.77 22.19
CA TYR A 16 10.19 11.98 20.75
C TYR A 16 9.78 13.42 20.42
N ASP A 17 8.88 14.00 21.20
CA ASP A 17 8.36 15.35 20.90
C ASP A 17 9.44 16.43 21.05
N THR A 18 10.42 16.23 21.95
CA THR A 18 11.57 17.14 22.19
C THR A 18 12.80 16.79 21.36
N PHE A 19 12.79 15.66 20.62
CA PHE A 19 13.92 15.23 19.83
C PHE A 19 14.20 16.19 18.68
N GLU A 20 15.41 16.74 18.66
CA GLU A 20 15.93 17.56 17.58
C GLU A 20 16.64 16.67 16.56
N SER A 21 15.96 16.36 15.47
CA SER A 21 16.49 15.48 14.45
C SER A 21 17.63 16.11 13.64
N PRO A 22 18.84 15.53 13.66
CA PRO A 22 19.93 15.92 12.76
C PRO A 22 19.58 15.74 11.29
N LEU A 23 18.85 14.67 10.96
CA LEU A 23 18.39 14.42 9.59
C LEU A 23 17.47 15.53 9.09
N LEU A 24 16.50 15.95 9.91
CA LEU A 24 15.60 17.04 9.58
C LEU A 24 16.34 18.37 9.44
N LYS A 25 17.34 18.64 10.31
CA LYS A 25 18.20 19.83 10.23
C LYS A 25 19.07 19.87 8.98
N SER A 26 19.50 18.72 8.47
CA SER A 26 20.30 18.63 7.24
C SER A 26 19.50 18.93 5.97
N GLN A 27 18.18 19.01 6.09
CA GLN A 27 17.26 19.30 4.97
C GLN A 27 17.50 18.46 3.72
N PRO A 28 17.54 17.10 3.79
CA PRO A 28 17.75 16.29 2.58
C PRO A 28 16.60 16.47 1.60
N LEU A 29 16.88 16.37 0.28
CA LEU A 29 15.82 16.34 -0.72
C LEU A 29 14.91 15.13 -0.47
N VAL A 30 13.59 15.30 -0.63
CA VAL A 30 12.58 14.23 -0.58
C VAL A 30 11.83 14.19 -1.91
N SER A 31 11.73 13.03 -2.56
CA SER A 31 10.94 12.84 -3.78
C SER A 31 9.57 12.26 -3.42
N ILE A 32 8.51 13.04 -3.63
CA ILE A 32 7.12 12.63 -3.37
C ILE A 32 6.52 12.08 -4.65
N ILE A 33 6.01 10.85 -4.62
CA ILE A 33 5.50 10.14 -5.79
C ILE A 33 3.98 9.97 -5.70
N ILE A 34 3.27 10.46 -6.72
CA ILE A 34 1.81 10.46 -6.80
C ILE A 34 1.35 9.88 -8.13
N PRO A 35 0.92 8.63 -8.21
CA PRO A 35 0.20 8.12 -9.36
C PRO A 35 -1.25 8.60 -9.33
N THR A 36 -1.79 9.06 -10.46
CA THR A 36 -3.17 9.53 -10.56
C THR A 36 -3.90 8.97 -11.78
N LEU A 37 -5.22 8.90 -11.71
CA LEU A 37 -6.11 8.50 -12.79
C LEU A 37 -7.50 9.11 -12.61
N ASN A 38 -7.90 10.04 -13.50
CA ASN A 38 -9.24 10.68 -13.54
C ASN A 38 -9.63 11.35 -12.21
N ARG A 39 -8.68 12.09 -11.57
CA ARG A 39 -8.88 12.70 -10.24
C ARG A 39 -8.24 14.07 -10.08
N TYR A 40 -8.27 14.93 -11.11
CA TYR A 40 -7.63 16.25 -11.05
C TYR A 40 -8.12 17.12 -9.89
N ASP A 41 -9.42 17.09 -9.55
CA ASP A 41 -9.96 17.86 -8.42
C ASP A 41 -9.32 17.44 -7.08
N TYR A 42 -9.16 16.13 -6.87
CA TYR A 42 -8.54 15.60 -5.66
C TYR A 42 -7.01 15.78 -5.67
N LEU A 43 -6.39 15.61 -6.83
CA LEU A 43 -4.96 15.89 -7.01
C LEU A 43 -4.66 17.37 -6.72
N ALA A 44 -5.55 18.30 -7.10
CA ALA A 44 -5.42 19.72 -6.76
C ALA A 44 -5.39 19.95 -5.24
N ASP A 45 -6.25 19.26 -4.48
CA ASP A 45 -6.24 19.33 -3.02
C ASP A 45 -4.94 18.74 -2.41
N VAL A 46 -4.46 17.64 -2.97
CA VAL A 46 -3.18 17.03 -2.59
C VAL A 46 -2.01 17.97 -2.83
N LEU A 47 -1.93 18.61 -3.99
CA LEU A 47 -0.87 19.57 -4.32
C LEU A 47 -0.94 20.83 -3.43
N ARG A 48 -2.14 21.34 -3.09
CA ARG A 48 -2.30 22.45 -2.12
C ARG A 48 -1.83 22.07 -0.72
N ASP A 49 -2.05 20.85 -0.28
CA ASP A 49 -1.55 20.36 1.01
C ASP A 49 -0.01 20.26 1.01
N LEU A 50 0.59 19.91 -0.14
CA LEU A 50 2.05 19.90 -0.30
C LEU A 50 2.65 21.32 -0.31
N GLU A 51 2.02 22.31 -0.93
CA GLU A 51 2.48 23.71 -0.85
C GLU A 51 2.53 24.24 0.59
N ARG A 52 1.67 23.70 1.48
CA ARG A 52 1.56 24.11 2.89
C ARG A 52 2.51 23.36 3.82
N GLN A 53 3.30 22.39 3.33
CA GLN A 53 4.23 21.68 4.18
C GLN A 53 5.24 22.63 4.85
N ASP A 54 5.59 22.35 6.10
CA ASP A 54 6.66 23.06 6.85
C ASP A 54 8.04 22.74 6.27
N TYR A 55 8.22 21.53 5.78
CA TYR A 55 9.41 21.09 5.07
C TYR A 55 9.36 21.55 3.61
N LYS A 56 10.46 22.16 3.11
CA LYS A 56 10.44 22.80 1.77
C LYS A 56 11.38 22.15 0.75
N ASN A 57 12.35 21.34 1.17
CA ASN A 57 13.29 20.72 0.25
C ASN A 57 12.75 19.38 -0.31
N PHE A 58 11.75 19.44 -1.19
CA PHE A 58 11.19 18.27 -1.85
C PHE A 58 10.85 18.53 -3.31
N GLU A 59 10.82 17.48 -4.11
CA GLU A 59 10.24 17.45 -5.46
C GLU A 59 8.97 16.60 -5.46
N VAL A 60 8.07 16.85 -6.39
CA VAL A 60 6.85 16.06 -6.61
C VAL A 60 6.91 15.42 -7.99
N LEU A 61 6.72 14.11 -8.05
CA LEU A 61 6.64 13.34 -9.29
C LEU A 61 5.23 12.80 -9.46
N VAL A 62 4.51 13.28 -10.48
CA VAL A 62 3.16 12.81 -10.80
C VAL A 62 3.19 11.94 -12.04
N VAL A 63 2.71 10.70 -11.91
CA VAL A 63 2.48 9.82 -13.05
C VAL A 63 1.01 9.81 -13.36
N ASP A 64 0.62 10.55 -14.39
CA ASP A 64 -0.77 10.74 -14.77
C ASP A 64 -1.20 9.72 -15.83
N GLN A 65 -2.26 9.00 -15.53
CA GLN A 65 -2.82 7.97 -16.41
C GLN A 65 -4.22 8.37 -16.90
N THR A 66 -4.58 9.64 -16.73
CA THR A 66 -5.88 10.21 -17.14
C THR A 66 -5.95 10.38 -18.65
N ASP A 67 -7.07 10.06 -19.23
CA ASP A 67 -7.37 10.30 -20.64
C ASP A 67 -8.72 11.02 -20.76
N PRO A 68 -8.76 12.22 -21.34
CA PRO A 68 -7.64 12.97 -21.91
C PRO A 68 -6.70 13.58 -20.85
N PHE A 69 -5.40 13.54 -21.13
CA PHE A 69 -4.37 14.16 -20.29
C PHE A 69 -4.46 15.70 -20.36
N GLN A 70 -4.34 16.36 -19.20
CA GLN A 70 -4.47 17.83 -19.08
C GLN A 70 -3.15 18.46 -18.64
N GLU A 71 -2.28 18.74 -19.58
CA GLU A 71 -0.97 19.32 -19.31
C GLU A 71 -1.05 20.69 -18.60
N SER A 72 -2.04 21.51 -18.94
CA SER A 72 -2.25 22.84 -18.35
C SER A 72 -2.47 22.79 -16.84
N PHE A 73 -3.06 21.70 -16.32
CA PHE A 73 -3.29 21.49 -14.88
C PHE A 73 -2.00 21.61 -14.06
N TYR A 74 -0.87 21.19 -14.63
CA TYR A 74 0.42 21.12 -13.92
C TYR A 74 1.19 22.45 -13.93
N GLN A 75 0.77 23.41 -14.71
CA GLN A 75 1.44 24.72 -14.86
C GLN A 75 1.07 25.73 -13.76
N GLU A 76 0.05 25.44 -12.95
CA GLU A 76 -0.52 26.35 -11.97
C GLU A 76 0.14 26.28 -10.58
N TRP A 77 1.07 25.33 -10.35
CA TRP A 77 1.58 24.99 -9.02
C TRP A 77 2.97 25.59 -8.75
N SER A 78 3.16 26.14 -7.54
CA SER A 78 4.46 26.66 -7.05
C SER A 78 5.30 25.56 -6.38
N LEU A 79 5.41 24.39 -7.03
CA LEU A 79 6.13 23.21 -6.54
C LEU A 79 7.24 22.83 -7.55
N ASP A 80 8.34 22.22 -7.06
CA ASP A 80 9.26 21.51 -7.95
C ASP A 80 8.57 20.25 -8.48
N LEU A 81 7.70 20.45 -9.47
CA LEU A 81 6.75 19.47 -9.98
C LEU A 81 7.23 18.90 -11.32
N ARG A 82 7.41 17.61 -11.36
CA ARG A 82 7.71 16.82 -12.56
C ARG A 82 6.54 15.88 -12.81
N TYR A 83 6.07 15.85 -14.05
CA TYR A 83 4.92 15.03 -14.42
C TYR A 83 5.12 14.41 -15.80
N TRP A 84 4.50 13.27 -16.04
CA TRP A 84 4.42 12.64 -17.35
C TRP A 84 3.17 11.77 -17.48
N TYR A 85 2.72 11.61 -18.72
CA TYR A 85 1.60 10.75 -19.06
C TYR A 85 2.05 9.29 -19.19
N GLN A 86 1.30 8.37 -18.58
CA GLN A 86 1.45 6.94 -18.77
C GLN A 86 0.15 6.36 -19.35
N GLU A 87 0.20 5.87 -20.59
CA GLU A 87 -0.96 5.31 -21.27
C GLU A 87 -1.52 4.06 -20.58
N GLU A 88 -0.63 3.17 -20.14
CA GLU A 88 -1.00 1.95 -19.43
C GLU A 88 -1.52 2.26 -18.02
N LYS A 89 -2.77 1.84 -17.72
CA LYS A 89 -3.38 2.01 -16.39
C LYS A 89 -2.80 0.97 -15.42
N ALA A 90 -1.65 1.26 -14.81
CA ALA A 90 -0.83 0.36 -14.02
C ALA A 90 -0.18 1.09 -12.82
N LEU A 91 -0.63 0.75 -11.60
CA LEU A 91 -0.22 1.45 -10.37
C LEU A 91 1.25 1.18 -10.00
N TRP A 92 1.64 -0.09 -10.00
CA TRP A 92 2.98 -0.50 -9.56
C TRP A 92 4.03 -0.09 -10.58
N LYS A 93 3.70 -0.15 -11.87
CA LYS A 93 4.54 0.35 -12.94
C LYS A 93 4.79 1.86 -12.78
N ALA A 94 3.74 2.65 -12.57
CA ALA A 94 3.84 4.09 -12.35
C ALA A 94 4.75 4.43 -11.16
N ARG A 95 4.58 3.72 -10.03
CA ARG A 95 5.43 3.90 -8.85
C ARG A 95 6.88 3.52 -9.15
N ASN A 96 7.13 2.38 -9.79
CA ASN A 96 8.48 1.93 -10.10
C ASN A 96 9.21 2.93 -11.00
N GLU A 97 8.57 3.42 -12.05
CA GLU A 97 9.15 4.42 -12.96
C GLU A 97 9.45 5.74 -12.22
N ALA A 98 8.53 6.20 -11.37
CA ALA A 98 8.74 7.42 -10.60
C ALA A 98 9.85 7.27 -9.55
N ILE A 99 9.97 6.12 -8.87
CA ILE A 99 11.05 5.83 -7.93
C ILE A 99 12.40 5.86 -8.66
N GLN A 100 12.49 5.29 -9.86
CA GLN A 100 13.71 5.33 -10.68
C GLN A 100 14.07 6.76 -11.08
N ALA A 101 13.08 7.57 -11.45
CA ALA A 101 13.24 8.97 -11.86
C ALA A 101 13.50 9.94 -10.68
N ALA A 102 13.27 9.51 -9.43
CA ALA A 102 13.48 10.31 -8.23
C ALA A 102 14.96 10.73 -8.07
N ARG A 103 15.18 12.03 -7.80
CA ARG A 103 16.53 12.62 -7.59
C ARG A 103 17.03 12.42 -6.16
N SER A 104 16.13 12.13 -5.22
CA SER A 104 16.40 12.04 -3.80
C SER A 104 16.81 10.63 -3.37
N GLU A 105 17.55 10.55 -2.24
CA GLU A 105 17.72 9.30 -1.48
C GLU A 105 16.47 8.92 -0.66
N TRP A 106 15.53 9.85 -0.48
CA TRP A 106 14.30 9.66 0.26
C TRP A 106 13.10 9.72 -0.64
N VAL A 107 12.34 8.63 -0.70
CA VAL A 107 11.16 8.48 -1.55
C VAL A 107 9.92 8.36 -0.68
N LEU A 108 8.97 9.27 -0.85
CA LEU A 108 7.72 9.33 -0.11
C LEU A 108 6.55 9.03 -1.05
N LEU A 109 5.89 7.89 -0.86
CA LEU A 109 4.75 7.51 -1.68
C LEU A 109 3.47 8.10 -1.10
N TYR A 110 2.66 8.70 -1.98
CA TYR A 110 1.42 9.38 -1.63
C TYR A 110 0.31 9.07 -2.64
N ASP A 111 -0.94 8.99 -2.17
CA ASP A 111 -2.11 8.77 -3.03
C ASP A 111 -2.81 10.08 -3.38
N ASP A 112 -3.43 10.14 -4.57
CA ASP A 112 -4.14 11.30 -5.13
C ASP A 112 -5.49 11.63 -4.47
N ASP A 113 -5.97 10.82 -3.51
CA ASP A 113 -7.23 10.99 -2.79
C ASP A 113 -7.05 11.07 -1.26
N SER A 114 -6.07 11.83 -0.84
CA SER A 114 -5.68 11.95 0.57
C SER A 114 -5.52 13.40 0.99
N ARG A 115 -5.67 13.66 2.30
CA ARG A 115 -5.37 14.94 2.93
C ARG A 115 -4.33 14.72 4.04
N ILE A 116 -3.44 15.66 4.22
CA ILE A 116 -2.32 15.59 5.18
C ILE A 116 -2.17 16.90 5.96
N ASP A 117 -1.55 16.80 7.13
CA ASP A 117 -1.17 17.95 7.92
C ASP A 117 0.13 18.59 7.38
N SER A 118 0.38 19.86 7.75
CA SER A 118 1.53 20.63 7.26
C SER A 118 2.90 20.10 7.73
N ASN A 119 2.95 19.25 8.75
CA ASN A 119 4.16 18.63 9.30
C ASN A 119 4.39 17.17 8.81
N TRP A 120 3.67 16.74 7.79
CA TRP A 120 3.67 15.33 7.38
C TRP A 120 5.04 14.85 6.89
N ILE A 121 5.74 15.64 6.07
CA ILE A 121 7.07 15.28 5.57
C ILE A 121 8.08 15.28 6.73
N SER A 122 8.07 16.33 7.57
CA SER A 122 8.98 16.47 8.69
C SER A 122 8.82 15.36 9.73
N GLU A 123 7.56 14.92 9.99
CA GLU A 123 7.29 13.81 10.90
C GLU A 123 7.78 12.46 10.36
N HIS A 124 7.77 12.23 9.05
CA HIS A 124 8.38 11.05 8.46
C HIS A 124 9.90 11.03 8.65
N LEU A 125 10.58 12.12 8.33
CA LEU A 125 12.04 12.25 8.47
C LEU A 125 12.48 12.16 9.93
N LYS A 126 11.77 12.88 10.83
CA LYS A 126 12.04 12.84 12.27
C LYS A 126 11.91 11.42 12.84
N THR A 127 10.88 10.69 12.42
CA THR A 127 10.63 9.33 12.88
C THR A 127 11.73 8.37 12.44
N ILE A 128 12.16 8.46 11.16
CA ILE A 128 13.29 7.65 10.66
C ILE A 128 14.53 7.87 11.48
N ASP A 129 14.84 9.14 11.75
CA ASP A 129 16.04 9.50 12.49
C ASP A 129 15.97 9.05 13.97
N PHE A 130 14.86 9.31 14.65
CA PHE A 130 14.67 8.93 16.05
C PHE A 130 14.79 7.42 16.27
N PHE A 131 14.13 6.61 15.43
CA PHE A 131 14.14 5.15 15.57
C PHE A 131 15.28 4.46 14.81
N GLN A 132 16.13 5.22 14.10
CA GLN A 132 17.13 4.66 13.19
C GLN A 132 16.50 3.59 12.28
N ALA A 133 15.35 3.97 11.70
CA ALA A 133 14.55 3.12 10.82
C ALA A 133 14.91 3.35 9.34
N ASP A 134 14.59 2.38 8.51
CA ASP A 134 14.80 2.45 7.04
C ASP A 134 13.51 2.89 6.33
N ILE A 135 12.37 2.63 6.96
CA ILE A 135 11.03 2.88 6.43
C ILE A 135 10.16 3.52 7.52
N SER A 136 9.44 4.58 7.18
CA SER A 136 8.42 5.20 8.03
C SER A 136 7.05 5.06 7.38
N SER A 137 6.23 4.15 7.91
CA SER A 137 4.84 3.94 7.46
C SER A 137 3.89 4.78 8.29
N GLY A 138 3.36 5.85 7.71
CA GLY A 138 2.37 6.69 8.36
C GLY A 138 1.02 5.99 8.49
N VAL A 139 0.16 6.49 9.38
CA VAL A 139 -1.18 5.93 9.58
C VAL A 139 -2.20 6.56 8.63
N SER A 140 -3.12 5.73 8.12
CA SER A 140 -4.16 6.13 7.18
C SER A 140 -5.53 6.05 7.82
N LEU A 141 -6.13 7.20 8.08
CA LEU A 141 -7.47 7.33 8.63
C LEU A 141 -8.49 7.36 7.49
N SER A 142 -9.53 6.54 7.55
CA SER A 142 -10.58 6.55 6.53
C SER A 142 -11.75 7.41 6.98
N VAL A 143 -12.27 8.27 6.09
CA VAL A 143 -13.52 9.03 6.33
C VAL A 143 -14.77 8.15 6.28
N VAL A 144 -14.68 6.95 5.71
CA VAL A 144 -15.83 6.05 5.55
C VAL A 144 -15.84 5.03 6.70
N GLY A 145 -16.42 5.41 7.84
CA GLY A 145 -16.99 4.54 8.87
C GLY A 145 -16.18 3.35 9.39
N ALA A 146 -14.86 3.31 9.19
CA ALA A 146 -14.02 2.29 9.74
C ALA A 146 -13.57 2.69 11.14
N GLU A 147 -13.70 1.77 12.09
CA GLU A 147 -13.12 1.93 13.41
C GLU A 147 -11.60 2.11 13.30
N ILE A 148 -11.07 3.15 13.94
CA ILE A 148 -9.63 3.44 13.92
C ILE A 148 -8.92 2.39 14.78
N PRO A 149 -8.00 1.59 14.21
CA PRO A 149 -7.29 0.59 14.98
C PRO A 149 -6.48 1.23 16.11
N LYS A 150 -6.54 0.66 17.32
CA LYS A 150 -5.80 1.17 18.50
C LYS A 150 -4.31 1.36 18.23
N HIS A 151 -3.70 0.49 17.42
CA HIS A 151 -2.29 0.56 17.09
C HIS A 151 -1.91 1.74 16.16
N TYR A 152 -2.87 2.55 15.69
CA TYR A 152 -2.60 3.79 14.97
C TYR A 152 -2.29 4.98 15.91
N SER A 153 -2.37 4.79 17.22
CA SER A 153 -2.11 5.85 18.21
C SER A 153 -0.70 5.83 18.78
N TYR A 154 0.12 4.83 18.46
CA TYR A 154 1.47 4.68 19.01
C TYR A 154 2.48 4.15 18.00
N PHE A 155 3.76 4.42 18.22
CA PHE A 155 4.84 3.85 17.43
C PHE A 155 5.01 2.36 17.71
N ARG A 156 5.30 1.60 16.67
CA ARG A 156 5.64 0.17 16.76
C ARG A 156 6.39 -0.28 15.52
N TRP A 157 7.19 -1.33 15.63
CA TRP A 157 7.71 -2.00 14.45
C TRP A 157 6.59 -2.65 13.65
N SER A 158 6.68 -2.61 12.34
CA SER A 158 5.64 -3.12 11.45
C SER A 158 6.22 -3.88 10.26
N ASP A 159 5.58 -4.99 9.90
CA ASP A 159 5.75 -5.71 8.65
C ASP A 159 4.79 -5.22 7.55
N GLN A 160 3.92 -4.27 7.90
CA GLN A 160 2.92 -3.70 7.02
C GLN A 160 3.30 -2.29 6.63
N LEU A 161 3.03 -1.93 5.38
CA LEU A 161 3.10 -0.56 4.91
C LEU A 161 1.86 -0.19 4.12
N ASP A 162 1.59 1.11 4.06
CA ASP A 162 0.56 1.69 3.20
C ASP A 162 1.25 2.54 2.14
N THR A 163 1.29 2.05 0.93
CA THR A 163 1.97 2.73 -0.18
C THR A 163 1.35 4.07 -0.61
N GLY A 164 0.33 4.53 0.08
CA GLY A 164 -0.18 5.89 -0.03
C GLY A 164 0.29 6.80 1.11
N ASN A 165 1.13 6.31 2.04
CA ASN A 165 1.66 7.08 3.18
C ASN A 165 2.92 6.43 3.75
N VAL A 166 4.00 6.40 2.97
CA VAL A 166 5.24 5.74 3.42
C VAL A 166 6.48 6.39 2.84
N LEU A 167 7.44 6.68 3.71
CA LEU A 167 8.78 7.16 3.36
C LEU A 167 9.77 5.99 3.39
N PHE A 168 10.56 5.87 2.32
CA PHE A 168 11.63 4.88 2.17
C PHE A 168 12.98 5.55 1.96
N LYS A 169 14.05 4.89 2.38
CA LYS A 169 15.36 5.11 1.81
C LYS A 169 15.41 4.47 0.42
N LYS A 170 15.73 5.23 -0.63
CA LYS A 170 15.68 4.76 -2.03
C LYS A 170 16.56 3.53 -2.28
N SER A 171 17.70 3.43 -1.61
CA SER A 171 18.61 2.28 -1.73
C SER A 171 17.96 0.92 -1.40
N ILE A 172 16.84 0.90 -0.69
CA ILE A 172 16.07 -0.34 -0.45
C ILE A 172 15.59 -0.95 -1.77
N PHE A 173 15.17 -0.13 -2.73
CA PHE A 173 14.69 -0.61 -4.03
C PHE A 173 15.83 -1.19 -4.88
N ASP A 174 17.05 -0.69 -4.72
CA ASP A 174 18.22 -1.21 -5.42
C ASP A 174 18.65 -2.56 -4.82
N ASP A 175 18.49 -2.76 -3.51
CA ASP A 175 18.89 -3.96 -2.79
C ASP A 175 17.88 -5.11 -2.90
N ILE A 176 16.59 -4.82 -2.69
CA ILE A 176 15.54 -5.87 -2.67
C ILE A 176 14.62 -5.86 -3.90
N GLY A 177 14.84 -4.96 -4.84
CA GLY A 177 14.05 -4.78 -6.07
C GLY A 177 12.81 -3.91 -5.87
N TYR A 178 12.28 -3.44 -6.99
CA TYR A 178 11.10 -2.59 -7.07
C TYR A 178 9.80 -3.37 -6.75
N PHE A 179 8.64 -2.69 -6.80
CA PHE A 179 7.35 -3.36 -6.62
C PHE A 179 7.12 -4.42 -7.70
N ASP A 180 6.65 -5.59 -7.29
CA ASP A 180 6.41 -6.73 -8.18
C ASP A 180 5.14 -6.49 -9.02
N LEU A 181 5.32 -6.32 -10.34
CA LEU A 181 4.24 -6.07 -11.30
C LEU A 181 3.22 -7.22 -11.39
N GLN A 182 3.51 -8.39 -10.83
CA GLN A 182 2.55 -9.49 -10.73
C GLN A 182 1.32 -9.13 -9.87
N PHE A 183 1.40 -8.04 -9.08
CA PHE A 183 0.31 -7.52 -8.26
C PHE A 183 -0.53 -6.44 -8.96
N GLU A 184 -0.23 -6.06 -10.20
CA GLU A 184 -1.03 -5.09 -10.93
C GLU A 184 -2.53 -5.46 -10.96
N LYS A 185 -3.39 -4.46 -10.73
CA LYS A 185 -4.86 -4.59 -10.68
C LYS A 185 -5.37 -5.62 -9.67
N GLN A 186 -4.53 -6.03 -8.73
CA GLN A 186 -4.83 -7.02 -7.70
C GLN A 186 -4.35 -6.53 -6.32
N ARG A 187 -4.60 -7.32 -5.29
CA ARG A 187 -4.23 -7.00 -3.91
C ARG A 187 -2.85 -7.55 -3.54
N MET A 188 -2.34 -7.12 -2.39
CA MET A 188 -1.15 -7.60 -1.69
C MET A 188 0.19 -7.05 -2.20
N GLY A 189 0.22 -6.10 -3.14
CA GLY A 189 1.48 -5.53 -3.61
C GLY A 189 2.25 -4.76 -2.54
N ASP A 190 1.53 -3.98 -1.74
CA ASP A 190 2.04 -3.30 -0.54
C ASP A 190 2.52 -4.29 0.53
N GLY A 191 1.68 -5.28 0.85
CA GLY A 191 2.03 -6.33 1.80
C GLY A 191 3.20 -7.22 1.32
N GLU A 192 3.35 -7.43 0.02
CA GLU A 192 4.48 -8.15 -0.56
C GLU A 192 5.79 -7.38 -0.36
N PHE A 193 5.79 -6.11 -0.66
CA PHE A 193 6.99 -5.29 -0.48
C PHE A 193 7.37 -5.19 1.01
N GLY A 194 6.39 -5.01 1.90
CA GLY A 194 6.61 -5.01 3.34
C GLY A 194 7.22 -6.32 3.85
N MET A 195 6.69 -7.47 3.40
CA MET A 195 7.24 -8.79 3.74
C MET A 195 8.67 -8.97 3.21
N ARG A 196 8.94 -8.53 1.99
CA ARG A 196 10.26 -8.59 1.38
C ARG A 196 11.28 -7.73 2.12
N ALA A 197 10.91 -6.50 2.48
CA ALA A 197 11.72 -5.61 3.29
C ALA A 197 12.01 -6.23 4.68
N TYR A 198 10.98 -6.76 5.34
CA TYR A 198 11.12 -7.47 6.62
C TYR A 198 12.10 -8.64 6.56
N LEU A 199 11.96 -9.51 5.55
CA LEU A 199 12.82 -10.68 5.39
C LEU A 199 14.28 -10.33 5.09
N ASN A 200 14.53 -9.14 4.54
CA ASN A 200 15.88 -8.61 4.32
C ASN A 200 16.42 -7.78 5.49
N GLY A 201 15.67 -7.68 6.59
CA GLY A 201 16.13 -7.04 7.83
C GLY A 201 15.96 -5.53 7.90
N TYR A 202 15.21 -4.93 6.96
CA TYR A 202 14.85 -3.51 6.99
C TYR A 202 13.87 -3.21 8.11
N LYS A 203 14.14 -2.11 8.83
CA LYS A 203 13.33 -1.65 9.95
C LYS A 203 12.22 -0.74 9.45
N ASN A 204 10.98 -1.18 9.57
CA ASN A 204 9.81 -0.38 9.27
C ASN A 204 9.08 0.02 10.55
N ILE A 205 8.93 1.33 10.78
CA ILE A 205 8.23 1.90 11.93
C ILE A 205 6.85 2.41 11.53
N SER A 206 5.80 1.96 12.21
CA SER A 206 4.46 2.54 12.12
C SER A 206 4.44 3.89 12.82
N ASN A 207 4.15 4.95 12.08
CA ASN A 207 4.28 6.34 12.51
C ASN A 207 2.91 6.98 12.75
N PRO A 208 2.47 7.15 14.01
CA PRO A 208 1.20 7.77 14.35
C PRO A 208 1.19 9.29 14.14
N LYS A 209 2.36 9.93 13.97
CA LYS A 209 2.48 11.38 13.78
C LYS A 209 2.31 11.79 12.31
N ALA A 210 2.75 10.96 11.35
CA ALA A 210 2.53 11.17 9.93
C ALA A 210 1.17 10.60 9.50
N LYS A 211 0.12 11.36 9.75
CA LYS A 211 -1.27 10.96 9.45
C LYS A 211 -1.68 11.40 8.07
N ARG A 212 -2.45 10.55 7.39
CA ARG A 212 -3.24 10.97 6.23
C ARG A 212 -4.71 10.64 6.43
N ILE A 213 -5.59 11.45 5.88
CA ILE A 213 -7.02 11.18 5.76
C ILE A 213 -7.27 10.65 4.35
N HIS A 214 -7.60 9.38 4.22
CA HIS A 214 -7.89 8.76 2.94
C HIS A 214 -9.38 8.95 2.61
N LEU A 215 -9.67 9.71 1.58
CA LEU A 215 -11.04 10.10 1.20
C LEU A 215 -11.84 8.94 0.61
N LYS A 216 -11.18 7.89 0.11
CA LYS A 216 -11.80 6.72 -0.54
C LYS A 216 -12.80 7.11 -1.63
N VAL A 217 -12.37 7.99 -2.50
CA VAL A 217 -13.18 8.52 -3.57
C VAL A 217 -13.70 7.41 -4.48
N SER A 218 -15.00 7.48 -4.82
CA SER A 218 -15.66 6.47 -5.64
C SER A 218 -15.36 6.62 -7.14
N GLN A 219 -14.98 7.81 -7.59
CA GLN A 219 -14.63 8.10 -8.99
C GLN A 219 -13.13 8.01 -9.20
N GLY A 220 -12.73 7.59 -10.41
CA GLY A 220 -11.34 7.50 -10.82
C GLY A 220 -10.51 6.54 -9.98
N GLY A 221 -9.20 6.69 -10.12
CA GLY A 221 -8.20 5.93 -9.38
C GLY A 221 -7.97 4.52 -9.89
N LEU A 222 -6.72 4.10 -9.76
CA LEU A 222 -6.24 2.81 -10.26
C LEU A 222 -6.83 1.59 -9.56
N ARG A 223 -7.42 1.79 -8.38
CA ARG A 223 -8.09 0.72 -7.61
C ARG A 223 -9.39 0.24 -8.26
N GLN A 224 -10.06 1.05 -9.07
CA GLN A 224 -11.27 0.62 -9.80
C GLN A 224 -10.97 -0.49 -10.80
N MET A 225 -9.75 -0.57 -11.28
CA MET A 225 -9.29 -1.59 -12.23
C MET A 225 -9.08 -2.97 -11.59
N GLY A 226 -9.11 -3.09 -10.25
CA GLY A 226 -8.78 -4.30 -9.52
C GLY A 226 -9.88 -4.86 -8.61
N SER A 227 -9.60 -6.00 -7.95
CA SER A 227 -10.47 -6.59 -6.94
C SER A 227 -10.09 -6.11 -5.53
N TRP A 228 -11.04 -5.47 -4.82
CA TRP A 228 -10.89 -5.03 -3.43
C TRP A 228 -10.93 -6.18 -2.42
N ASP A 229 -11.75 -7.17 -2.72
CA ASP A 229 -11.89 -8.33 -1.85
C ASP A 229 -10.96 -9.43 -2.32
N GLY A 230 -9.97 -9.74 -1.51
CA GLY A 230 -8.97 -10.77 -1.85
C GLY A 230 -9.57 -12.19 -1.92
N TRP A 231 -10.76 -12.41 -1.36
CA TRP A 231 -11.36 -13.72 -1.23
C TRP A 231 -12.63 -13.92 -2.05
N ARG A 232 -13.29 -12.85 -2.48
CA ARG A 232 -14.57 -12.92 -3.19
C ARG A 232 -14.41 -12.47 -4.63
N PRO A 233 -14.58 -13.36 -5.60
CA PRO A 233 -14.52 -12.98 -7.00
C PRO A 233 -15.69 -12.05 -7.36
N LYS A 234 -15.43 -11.06 -8.23
CA LYS A 234 -16.47 -10.18 -8.79
C LYS A 234 -17.41 -10.90 -9.74
N LYS A 235 -16.94 -11.97 -10.38
CA LYS A 235 -17.70 -12.79 -11.35
C LYS A 235 -17.90 -14.17 -10.77
N LEU A 236 -19.05 -14.79 -11.10
CA LEU A 236 -19.42 -16.11 -10.62
C LEU A 236 -18.34 -17.17 -10.91
N PHE A 237 -17.72 -17.15 -12.07
CA PHE A 237 -16.61 -18.02 -12.47
C PHE A 237 -15.23 -17.41 -12.26
N GLY A 238 -15.13 -16.35 -11.44
CA GLY A 238 -13.85 -15.73 -11.11
C GLY A 238 -13.00 -16.57 -10.15
N PRO A 239 -11.68 -16.32 -10.10
CA PRO A 239 -10.77 -17.06 -9.21
C PRO A 239 -11.01 -16.71 -7.75
N ARG A 240 -10.95 -17.72 -6.86
CA ARG A 240 -11.06 -17.59 -5.40
C ARG A 240 -9.91 -18.32 -4.69
N PRO A 241 -9.11 -17.64 -3.91
CA PRO A 241 -9.00 -16.17 -3.75
C PRO A 241 -8.53 -15.49 -5.04
N VAL A 242 -8.41 -14.15 -5.01
CA VAL A 242 -7.72 -13.43 -6.09
C VAL A 242 -6.32 -14.02 -6.29
N PRO A 243 -5.85 -14.25 -7.53
CA PRO A 243 -4.60 -14.96 -7.79
C PRO A 243 -3.37 -14.38 -7.08
N SER A 244 -3.32 -13.06 -6.87
CA SER A 244 -2.23 -12.39 -6.16
C SER A 244 -2.15 -12.79 -4.68
N VAL A 245 -3.28 -13.03 -4.02
CA VAL A 245 -3.32 -13.51 -2.63
C VAL A 245 -2.69 -14.88 -2.51
N LEU A 246 -3.02 -15.78 -3.44
CA LEU A 246 -2.46 -17.12 -3.46
C LEU A 246 -1.01 -17.13 -3.93
N TYR A 247 -0.65 -16.26 -4.88
CA TYR A 247 0.73 -16.04 -5.31
C TYR A 247 1.61 -15.61 -4.14
N PHE A 248 1.18 -14.58 -3.38
CA PHE A 248 1.86 -14.12 -2.17
C PHE A 248 2.04 -15.26 -1.15
N SER A 249 0.95 -15.97 -0.84
CA SER A 249 1.00 -17.08 0.12
C SER A 249 1.98 -18.18 -0.31
N ARG A 250 1.95 -18.57 -1.58
CA ARG A 250 2.82 -19.62 -2.12
C ARG A 250 4.28 -19.21 -2.22
N LYS A 251 4.53 -17.93 -2.53
CA LYS A 251 5.88 -17.34 -2.61
C LYS A 251 6.59 -17.37 -1.26
N TYR A 252 5.92 -16.97 -0.19
CA TYR A 252 6.53 -16.77 1.13
C TYR A 252 6.33 -17.93 2.10
N PHE A 253 5.21 -18.66 2.02
CA PHE A 253 4.88 -19.73 2.97
C PHE A 253 4.89 -21.13 2.33
N GLY A 254 5.07 -21.21 1.03
CA GLY A 254 5.15 -22.47 0.30
C GLY A 254 3.80 -23.17 0.13
N ARG A 255 3.85 -24.32 -0.59
CA ARG A 255 2.65 -25.03 -1.02
C ARG A 255 1.78 -25.54 0.13
N ARG A 256 2.40 -26.14 1.15
CA ARG A 256 1.65 -26.80 2.25
C ARG A 256 0.85 -25.81 3.07
N LEU A 257 1.48 -24.72 3.52
CA LEU A 257 0.80 -23.66 4.29
C LEU A 257 -0.25 -22.93 3.44
N SER A 258 -0.01 -22.75 2.15
CA SER A 258 -1.02 -22.13 1.26
C SER A 258 -2.25 -22.99 1.10
N ILE A 259 -2.14 -24.32 1.05
CA ILE A 259 -3.29 -25.24 1.05
C ILE A 259 -4.05 -25.15 2.37
N PHE A 260 -3.34 -25.18 3.50
CA PHE A 260 -3.96 -25.03 4.81
C PHE A 260 -4.72 -23.70 4.93
N PHE A 261 -4.11 -22.60 4.49
CA PHE A 261 -4.72 -21.27 4.44
C PHE A 261 -6.00 -21.24 3.58
N LEU A 262 -5.97 -21.89 2.42
CA LEU A 262 -7.15 -22.05 1.56
C LEU A 262 -8.27 -22.77 2.29
N LEU A 263 -8.00 -23.95 2.84
CA LEU A 263 -9.01 -24.77 3.51
C LEU A 263 -9.69 -24.01 4.68
N HIS A 264 -8.91 -23.23 5.42
CA HIS A 264 -9.42 -22.45 6.56
C HIS A 264 -10.25 -21.23 6.14
N SER A 265 -9.93 -20.62 4.99
CA SER A 265 -10.48 -19.34 4.58
C SER A 265 -11.62 -19.45 3.55
N ILE A 266 -11.77 -20.58 2.85
CA ILE A 266 -12.76 -20.74 1.77
C ILE A 266 -14.19 -20.59 2.29
N ILE A 267 -14.58 -21.34 3.32
CA ILE A 267 -15.97 -21.32 3.82
C ILE A 267 -16.37 -19.93 4.33
N PRO A 268 -15.56 -19.26 5.18
CA PRO A 268 -15.86 -17.88 5.59
C PRO A 268 -15.92 -16.88 4.44
N SER A 269 -15.24 -17.17 3.30
CA SER A 269 -15.23 -16.29 2.13
C SER A 269 -16.51 -16.35 1.30
N ILE A 270 -17.40 -17.30 1.54
CA ILE A 270 -18.67 -17.39 0.82
C ILE A 270 -19.61 -16.26 1.23
N LEU A 271 -19.62 -15.94 2.55
CA LEU A 271 -20.43 -14.86 3.07
C LEU A 271 -19.90 -13.49 2.62
N PRO A 272 -20.73 -12.60 2.04
CA PRO A 272 -20.33 -11.24 1.72
C PRO A 272 -19.76 -10.50 2.95
N TYR A 273 -18.76 -9.65 2.73
CA TYR A 273 -18.04 -8.98 3.82
C TYR A 273 -18.94 -8.19 4.76
N LYS A 274 -19.97 -7.53 4.22
CA LYS A 274 -20.96 -6.76 4.99
C LYS A 274 -21.75 -7.59 6.05
N TYR A 275 -21.79 -8.91 5.89
CA TYR A 275 -22.46 -9.83 6.81
C TYR A 275 -21.48 -10.63 7.68
N LYS A 276 -20.19 -10.30 7.61
CA LYS A 276 -19.17 -10.93 8.45
C LYS A 276 -19.50 -10.73 9.93
N GLY A 277 -19.54 -11.81 10.69
CA GLY A 277 -19.94 -11.81 12.11
C GLY A 277 -21.40 -12.15 12.38
N ASN A 278 -22.27 -12.24 11.36
CA ASN A 278 -23.63 -12.73 11.53
C ASN A 278 -23.64 -14.26 11.67
N ARG A 279 -23.89 -14.74 12.90
CA ARG A 279 -23.85 -16.17 13.25
C ARG A 279 -24.88 -17.00 12.47
N ILE A 280 -26.10 -16.47 12.28
CA ILE A 280 -27.18 -17.17 11.56
C ILE A 280 -26.77 -17.39 10.10
N LEU A 281 -26.32 -16.34 9.42
CA LEU A 281 -25.87 -16.45 8.03
C LEU A 281 -24.62 -17.35 7.90
N THR A 282 -23.75 -17.37 8.88
CA THR A 282 -22.60 -18.28 8.91
C THR A 282 -23.07 -19.74 8.98
N VAL A 283 -24.04 -20.07 9.82
CA VAL A 283 -24.61 -21.42 9.89
C VAL A 283 -25.28 -21.79 8.56
N LEU A 284 -26.07 -20.89 7.97
CA LEU A 284 -26.68 -21.10 6.66
C LEU A 284 -25.65 -21.37 5.56
N VAL A 285 -24.52 -20.65 5.57
CA VAL A 285 -23.42 -20.91 4.63
C VAL A 285 -22.84 -22.30 4.82
N PHE A 286 -22.65 -22.77 6.04
CA PHE A 286 -22.19 -24.14 6.29
C PHE A 286 -23.19 -25.19 5.78
N LEU A 287 -24.48 -24.99 5.99
CA LEU A 287 -25.53 -25.91 5.55
C LEU A 287 -25.65 -25.96 4.02
N THR A 288 -25.49 -24.80 3.35
CA THR A 288 -25.61 -24.71 1.89
C THR A 288 -24.29 -24.96 1.17
N PHE A 289 -23.17 -25.05 1.87
CA PHE A 289 -21.84 -25.25 1.31
C PHE A 289 -21.76 -26.42 0.31
N PRO A 290 -22.36 -27.61 0.59
CA PRO A 290 -22.32 -28.74 -0.35
C PRO A 290 -22.87 -28.40 -1.73
N LEU A 291 -23.89 -27.53 -1.82
CA LEU A 291 -24.50 -27.11 -3.09
C LEU A 291 -23.56 -26.26 -3.92
N PHE A 292 -22.72 -25.43 -3.26
CA PHE A 292 -21.76 -24.55 -3.92
C PHE A 292 -20.38 -25.19 -4.08
N PHE A 293 -20.14 -26.34 -3.49
CA PHE A 293 -18.84 -26.99 -3.44
C PHE A 293 -18.19 -27.18 -4.81
N PRO A 294 -18.87 -27.73 -5.85
CA PRO A 294 -18.25 -27.89 -7.17
C PRO A 294 -17.79 -26.56 -7.79
N PHE A 295 -18.57 -25.52 -7.56
CA PHE A 295 -18.29 -24.17 -8.01
C PHE A 295 -17.04 -23.59 -7.34
N ILE A 296 -16.96 -23.76 -6.04
CA ILE A 296 -15.84 -23.26 -5.22
C ILE A 296 -14.57 -24.00 -5.58
N VAL A 297 -14.66 -25.30 -5.79
CA VAL A 297 -13.52 -26.13 -6.26
C VAL A 297 -12.99 -25.58 -7.58
N PHE A 298 -13.86 -25.32 -8.57
CA PHE A 298 -13.47 -24.71 -9.84
C PHE A 298 -12.77 -23.36 -9.63
N GLN A 299 -13.35 -22.45 -8.83
CA GLN A 299 -12.79 -21.14 -8.54
C GLN A 299 -11.39 -21.23 -7.91
N VAL A 300 -11.20 -22.19 -6.99
CA VAL A 300 -9.91 -22.41 -6.29
C VAL A 300 -8.87 -22.97 -7.26
N PHE A 301 -9.21 -23.97 -8.06
CA PHE A 301 -8.31 -24.51 -9.09
C PHE A 301 -7.92 -23.43 -10.10
N TYR A 302 -8.86 -22.61 -10.53
CA TYR A 302 -8.59 -21.50 -11.42
C TYR A 302 -7.61 -20.48 -10.79
N SER A 303 -7.83 -20.11 -9.54
CA SER A 303 -6.90 -19.25 -8.80
C SER A 303 -5.51 -19.88 -8.65
N TRP A 304 -5.46 -21.19 -8.35
CA TRP A 304 -4.22 -21.94 -8.23
C TRP A 304 -3.43 -21.95 -9.54
N TYR A 305 -4.12 -22.19 -10.67
CA TYR A 305 -3.52 -22.15 -11.99
C TYR A 305 -2.91 -20.77 -12.30
N LEU A 306 -3.69 -19.70 -12.12
CA LEU A 306 -3.23 -18.34 -12.36
C LEU A 306 -2.07 -17.93 -11.43
N SER A 307 -2.12 -18.33 -10.16
CA SER A 307 -1.00 -18.07 -9.23
C SER A 307 0.26 -18.85 -9.58
N THR A 308 0.11 -20.02 -10.23
CA THR A 308 1.26 -20.80 -10.74
C THR A 308 1.93 -20.10 -11.92
N ALA A 309 1.12 -19.50 -12.83
CA ALA A 309 1.66 -18.68 -13.90
C ALA A 309 2.48 -17.50 -13.35
N LYS A 310 1.95 -16.81 -12.32
CA LYS A 310 2.69 -15.71 -11.66
C LYS A 310 4.02 -16.16 -11.03
N LEU A 311 4.05 -17.33 -10.40
CA LEU A 311 5.30 -17.89 -9.82
C LEU A 311 6.35 -18.21 -10.90
N LYS A 312 5.93 -18.67 -12.07
CA LYS A 312 6.84 -18.95 -13.19
C LYS A 312 7.44 -17.66 -13.77
N ASN A 313 6.64 -16.61 -13.86
CA ASN A 313 7.08 -15.33 -14.42
C ASN A 313 8.03 -14.52 -13.50
N GLN A 314 8.27 -14.97 -12.26
CA GLN A 314 9.28 -14.38 -11.36
C GLN A 314 10.73 -14.69 -11.79
N HIS A 315 10.94 -15.74 -12.57
CA HIS A 315 12.26 -16.22 -12.96
C HIS A 315 12.67 -15.81 -14.38
N ASN A 316 11.81 -15.02 -15.03
CA ASN A 316 12.06 -14.37 -16.31
C ASN A 316 12.15 -12.84 -16.12
#